data_c23a51d4eaf4eec7ecf04e6e849d9bd2
#
_entry.id   c23a51d4eaf4eec7ecf04e6e849d9bd2
#
_cell.length_a   1.000
_cell.length_b   1.000
_cell.length_c   1.000
_cell.angle_alpha   90.00
_cell.angle_beta   90.00
_cell.angle_gamma   90.00
#
_symmetry.space_group_name_H-M   'P 1'
#
loop_
_entity.id
_entity.type
_entity.pdbx_description
1 polymer ?
#
loop_
_entity_poly.entity_id
_entity_poly.type
_entity_poly.pdbx_seq_one_letter_code
_entity_poly.pdbx_strand_id
1 'polypeptide(L)'
;LNRSRRGPNYLALAAIDMALWDAYARARGEPLGVAMGGAPRKVPVYGSGGYFAGQSGREAAEVTLEHVDAGFRGVKPRVDGSRKAAGVLQAVRDAAPAHIELMCDANEKCSAVQARRLLAVAQEAEYLFVEEPLPASDLAGYRALARSFPFMAATGEHLQGADECLPFVSEGLCGLLQPDLALIGGLTPALEASRLAAAFGINVAPHFLPGLFVHLAWACPNVSWLEDFPLLEPLFEGWPLMRNGCLEGGDTPGHGLALAPDALARYLISV
;
A
#
# COMPACT_ATOMS: atom_id res chain seq x y z
N LEU A 1 4.60 3.73 26.10
CA LEU A 1 5.65 3.65 25.06
C LEU A 1 6.85 4.59 25.30
N ASN A 2 7.14 4.91 26.56
CA ASN A 2 8.23 5.84 26.90
C ASN A 2 9.64 5.33 26.58
N ARG A 3 9.82 4.07 26.16
CA ARG A 3 11.15 3.45 26.03
C ARG A 3 11.46 2.86 24.65
N SER A 4 10.47 2.72 23.78
CA SER A 4 10.70 2.32 22.40
C SER A 4 9.46 2.63 21.56
N ARG A 5 9.64 3.48 20.55
CA ARG A 5 8.61 3.80 19.58
C ARG A 5 8.77 2.97 18.29
N ARG A 6 9.70 2.02 18.24
CA ARG A 6 10.03 1.24 17.04
C ARG A 6 10.08 -0.25 17.31
N GLY A 7 9.98 -1.04 16.23
CA GLY A 7 10.12 -2.48 16.27
C GLY A 7 8.97 -3.22 16.94
N PRO A 8 9.24 -4.31 17.68
CA PRO A 8 8.22 -5.23 18.20
C PRO A 8 7.11 -4.57 19.04
N ASN A 9 7.41 -3.48 19.72
CA ASN A 9 6.42 -2.76 20.51
C ASN A 9 5.33 -2.11 19.66
N TYR A 10 5.70 -1.60 18.47
CA TYR A 10 4.74 -1.04 17.52
C TYR A 10 3.88 -2.11 16.88
N LEU A 11 4.47 -3.25 16.51
CA LEU A 11 3.73 -4.40 15.98
C LEU A 11 2.70 -4.93 17.00
N ALA A 12 3.09 -5.03 18.27
CA ALA A 12 2.17 -5.43 19.34
C ALA A 12 1.06 -4.40 19.56
N LEU A 13 1.39 -3.10 19.50
CA LEU A 13 0.41 -2.02 19.58
C LEU A 13 -0.59 -2.09 18.42
N ALA A 14 -0.09 -2.30 17.20
CA ALA A 14 -0.92 -2.43 16.00
C ALA A 14 -1.94 -3.57 16.14
N ALA A 15 -1.51 -4.73 16.62
CA ALA A 15 -2.40 -5.87 16.83
C ALA A 15 -3.51 -5.55 17.85
N ILE A 16 -3.17 -4.87 18.96
CA ILE A 16 -4.12 -4.47 20.00
C ILE A 16 -5.08 -3.40 19.44
N ASP A 17 -4.58 -2.40 18.76
CA ASP A 17 -5.39 -1.31 18.18
C ASP A 17 -6.41 -1.86 17.18
N MET A 18 -5.98 -2.73 16.26
CA MET A 18 -6.88 -3.38 15.29
C MET A 18 -7.95 -4.23 15.98
N ALA A 19 -7.58 -5.00 17.00
CA ALA A 19 -8.52 -5.82 17.78
C ALA A 19 -9.55 -4.96 18.54
N LEU A 20 -9.13 -3.82 19.10
CA LEU A 20 -10.04 -2.89 19.78
C LEU A 20 -11.02 -2.23 18.81
N TRP A 21 -10.58 -1.85 17.62
CA TRP A 21 -11.45 -1.32 16.57
C TRP A 21 -12.48 -2.36 16.11
N ASP A 22 -12.05 -3.62 15.90
CA ASP A 22 -12.97 -4.71 15.52
C ASP A 22 -14.01 -4.95 16.62
N ALA A 23 -13.57 -5.07 17.89
CA ALA A 23 -14.46 -5.26 19.03
C ALA A 23 -15.46 -4.10 19.18
N TYR A 24 -15.01 -2.86 19.01
CA TYR A 24 -15.86 -1.66 19.04
C TYR A 24 -16.93 -1.69 17.95
N ALA A 25 -16.53 -1.98 16.71
CA ALA A 25 -17.47 -2.05 15.58
C ALA A 25 -18.48 -3.19 15.74
N ARG A 26 -18.03 -4.36 16.21
CA ARG A 26 -18.92 -5.51 16.51
C ARG A 26 -19.92 -5.18 17.63
N ALA A 27 -19.49 -4.51 18.68
CA ALA A 27 -20.37 -4.09 19.77
C ALA A 27 -21.48 -3.11 19.31
N ARG A 28 -21.23 -2.35 18.25
CA ARG A 28 -22.21 -1.45 17.64
C ARG A 28 -23.08 -2.13 16.57
N GLY A 29 -22.75 -3.36 16.18
CA GLY A 29 -23.39 -4.04 15.07
C GLY A 29 -23.11 -3.41 13.70
N GLU A 30 -21.99 -2.70 13.55
CA GLU A 30 -21.63 -1.93 12.37
C GLU A 30 -20.37 -2.51 11.69
N PRO A 31 -20.24 -2.43 10.35
CA PRO A 31 -18.97 -2.66 9.69
C PRO A 31 -17.90 -1.69 10.17
N LEU A 32 -16.64 -2.13 10.22
CA LEU A 32 -15.54 -1.34 10.75
C LEU A 32 -15.41 0.05 10.11
N GLY A 33 -15.55 0.14 8.79
CA GLY A 33 -15.46 1.43 8.09
C GLY A 33 -16.58 2.41 8.48
N VAL A 34 -17.78 1.92 8.79
CA VAL A 34 -18.89 2.73 9.29
C VAL A 34 -18.61 3.18 10.73
N ALA A 35 -18.14 2.27 11.58
CA ALA A 35 -17.75 2.60 12.96
C ALA A 35 -16.60 3.64 13.03
N MET A 36 -15.74 3.71 12.00
CA MET A 36 -14.70 4.74 11.81
C MET A 36 -15.25 6.08 11.29
N GLY A 37 -16.55 6.16 11.00
CA GLY A 37 -17.23 7.36 10.52
C GLY A 37 -17.31 7.49 8.99
N GLY A 38 -17.05 6.41 8.27
CA GLY A 38 -17.12 6.34 6.81
C GLY A 38 -18.44 5.81 6.26
N ALA A 39 -18.49 5.70 4.94
CA ALA A 39 -19.60 5.07 4.21
C ALA A 39 -19.06 4.10 3.15
N PRO A 40 -19.80 3.01 2.85
CA PRO A 40 -19.41 2.03 1.84
C PRO A 40 -19.09 2.68 0.50
N ARG A 41 -17.95 2.34 -0.08
CA ARG A 41 -17.55 2.73 -1.42
C ARG A 41 -16.62 1.69 -2.06
N LYS A 42 -16.58 1.70 -3.37
CA LYS A 42 -15.64 0.89 -4.15
C LYS A 42 -14.30 1.61 -4.25
N VAL A 43 -13.21 0.85 -4.11
CA VAL A 43 -11.85 1.37 -4.19
C VAL A 43 -11.08 0.59 -5.25
N PRO A 44 -10.45 1.25 -6.23
CA PRO A 44 -9.67 0.57 -7.25
C PRO A 44 -8.48 -0.16 -6.63
N VAL A 45 -8.09 -1.27 -7.28
CA VAL A 45 -7.03 -2.16 -6.79
C VAL A 45 -5.94 -2.30 -7.85
N TYR A 46 -4.70 -2.28 -7.41
CA TYR A 46 -3.57 -2.67 -8.25
C TYR A 46 -2.96 -3.99 -7.78
N GLY A 47 -2.51 -4.81 -8.74
CA GLY A 47 -1.82 -6.05 -8.47
C GLY A 47 -0.33 -5.82 -8.27
N SER A 48 0.24 -6.32 -7.18
CA SER A 48 1.68 -6.29 -6.90
C SER A 48 2.30 -7.68 -6.67
N GLY A 49 1.48 -8.71 -6.59
CA GLY A 49 1.94 -10.10 -6.50
C GLY A 49 2.63 -10.58 -7.77
N GLY A 50 3.50 -11.61 -7.65
CA GLY A 50 4.19 -12.21 -8.79
C GLY A 50 5.41 -11.43 -9.31
N TYR A 51 5.55 -10.17 -8.96
CA TYR A 51 6.74 -9.39 -9.31
C TYR A 51 7.85 -9.56 -8.28
N PHE A 52 9.12 -9.57 -8.74
CA PHE A 52 10.30 -9.62 -7.88
C PHE A 52 11.47 -8.81 -8.45
N ALA A 53 12.33 -8.33 -7.56
CA ALA A 53 13.50 -7.55 -7.97
C ALA A 53 14.48 -8.41 -8.80
N GLY A 54 14.95 -7.87 -9.92
CA GLY A 54 15.84 -8.55 -10.85
C GLY A 54 15.14 -9.40 -11.93
N GLN A 55 13.83 -9.42 -11.95
CA GLN A 55 12.99 -9.97 -13.03
C GLN A 55 13.35 -9.34 -14.37
N SER A 56 13.31 -10.09 -15.44
CA SER A 56 13.49 -9.55 -16.80
C SER A 56 12.24 -8.78 -17.24
N GLY A 57 12.39 -7.88 -18.21
CA GLY A 57 11.24 -7.17 -18.77
C GLY A 57 10.18 -8.11 -19.35
N ARG A 58 10.58 -9.23 -19.95
CA ARG A 58 9.64 -10.24 -20.46
C ARG A 58 8.83 -10.87 -19.34
N GLU A 59 9.48 -11.34 -18.26
CA GLU A 59 8.78 -11.94 -17.12
C GLU A 59 7.84 -10.92 -16.45
N ALA A 60 8.27 -9.68 -16.30
CA ALA A 60 7.43 -8.63 -15.74
C ALA A 60 6.21 -8.32 -16.65
N ALA A 61 6.39 -8.34 -17.96
CA ALA A 61 5.30 -8.17 -18.93
C ALA A 61 4.30 -9.33 -18.86
N GLU A 62 4.76 -10.58 -18.70
CA GLU A 62 3.91 -11.75 -18.53
C GLU A 62 3.04 -11.60 -17.27
N VAL A 63 3.62 -11.26 -16.11
CA VAL A 63 2.86 -10.98 -14.87
C VAL A 63 1.89 -9.81 -15.04
N THR A 64 2.27 -8.77 -15.79
CA THR A 64 1.38 -7.65 -16.10
C THR A 64 0.13 -8.11 -16.82
N LEU A 65 0.27 -8.97 -17.83
CA LEU A 65 -0.88 -9.50 -18.59
C LEU A 65 -1.76 -10.38 -17.70
N GLU A 66 -1.19 -11.19 -16.79
CA GLU A 66 -1.96 -11.98 -15.83
C GLU A 66 -2.83 -11.07 -14.93
N HIS A 67 -2.29 -9.96 -14.43
CA HIS A 67 -3.06 -8.99 -13.66
C HIS A 67 -4.15 -8.28 -14.49
N VAL A 68 -3.85 -7.93 -15.74
CA VAL A 68 -4.83 -7.35 -16.66
C VAL A 68 -6.00 -8.30 -16.90
N ASP A 69 -5.69 -9.58 -17.17
CA ASP A 69 -6.69 -10.64 -17.38
C ASP A 69 -7.52 -10.92 -16.11
N ALA A 70 -6.90 -10.79 -14.94
CA ALA A 70 -7.59 -10.88 -13.65
C ALA A 70 -8.48 -9.65 -13.35
N GLY A 71 -8.40 -8.60 -14.17
CA GLY A 71 -9.25 -7.41 -14.09
C GLY A 71 -8.76 -6.31 -13.16
N PHE A 72 -7.49 -6.30 -12.79
CA PHE A 72 -6.88 -5.20 -12.03
C PHE A 72 -6.89 -3.89 -12.83
N ARG A 73 -6.99 -2.77 -12.12
CA ARG A 73 -6.94 -1.41 -12.73
C ARG A 73 -5.55 -0.80 -12.74
N GLY A 74 -4.62 -1.41 -12.05
CA GLY A 74 -3.23 -0.99 -12.00
C GLY A 74 -2.32 -2.16 -11.68
N VAL A 75 -1.03 -1.99 -11.94
CA VAL A 75 0.02 -2.97 -11.64
C VAL A 75 1.25 -2.30 -11.04
N LYS A 76 1.93 -3.01 -10.12
CA LYS A 76 3.12 -2.48 -9.44
C LYS A 76 4.29 -3.46 -9.52
N PRO A 77 5.08 -3.47 -10.62
CA PRO A 77 6.31 -4.25 -10.70
C PRO A 77 7.34 -3.79 -9.67
N ARG A 78 8.16 -4.74 -9.21
CA ARG A 78 9.32 -4.49 -8.36
C ARG A 78 10.56 -4.29 -9.19
N VAL A 79 11.30 -3.24 -8.88
CA VAL A 79 12.56 -2.91 -9.54
C VAL A 79 13.66 -2.66 -8.50
N ASP A 80 14.89 -2.70 -8.96
CA ASP A 80 16.05 -2.24 -8.19
C ASP A 80 16.63 -0.98 -8.84
N GLY A 81 17.64 -0.38 -8.22
CA GLY A 81 18.30 0.78 -8.80
C GLY A 81 19.22 0.47 -9.98
N SER A 82 19.20 -0.73 -10.54
CA SER A 82 20.06 -1.14 -11.65
C SER A 82 19.64 -0.49 -12.98
N ARG A 83 20.56 -0.53 -13.96
CA ARG A 83 20.23 -0.06 -15.31
C ARG A 83 19.17 -0.91 -16.01
N LYS A 84 18.93 -2.14 -15.55
CA LYS A 84 17.91 -3.03 -16.12
C LYS A 84 16.50 -2.57 -15.79
N ALA A 85 16.31 -1.84 -14.68
CA ALA A 85 15.00 -1.33 -14.29
C ALA A 85 14.29 -0.56 -15.42
N ALA A 86 15.02 0.25 -16.19
CA ALA A 86 14.44 0.97 -17.33
C ALA A 86 13.81 0.04 -18.37
N GLY A 87 14.47 -1.06 -18.71
CA GLY A 87 13.93 -2.06 -19.63
C GLY A 87 12.73 -2.82 -19.06
N VAL A 88 12.71 -3.05 -17.74
CA VAL A 88 11.56 -3.66 -17.07
C VAL A 88 10.36 -2.73 -17.13
N LEU A 89 10.52 -1.46 -16.74
CA LEU A 89 9.42 -0.48 -16.76
C LEU A 89 8.87 -0.28 -18.18
N GLN A 90 9.73 -0.22 -19.19
CA GLN A 90 9.29 -0.09 -20.58
C GLN A 90 8.52 -1.33 -21.04
N ALA A 91 9.00 -2.53 -20.72
CA ALA A 91 8.31 -3.76 -21.11
C ALA A 91 6.92 -3.89 -20.46
N VAL A 92 6.78 -3.46 -19.20
CA VAL A 92 5.48 -3.38 -18.52
C VAL A 92 4.57 -2.35 -19.20
N ARG A 93 5.10 -1.15 -19.54
CA ARG A 93 4.33 -0.13 -20.26
C ARG A 93 3.83 -0.64 -21.63
N ASP A 94 4.69 -1.32 -22.37
CA ASP A 94 4.35 -1.85 -23.70
C ASP A 94 3.29 -2.98 -23.62
N ALA A 95 3.31 -3.77 -22.55
CA ALA A 95 2.35 -4.85 -22.31
C ALA A 95 1.00 -4.37 -21.78
N ALA A 96 0.99 -3.32 -20.97
CA ALA A 96 -0.21 -2.85 -20.32
C ALA A 96 -1.10 -2.03 -21.26
N PRO A 97 -2.42 -2.32 -21.37
CA PRO A 97 -3.37 -1.45 -22.04
C PRO A 97 -3.37 -0.03 -21.46
N ALA A 98 -3.72 0.97 -22.27
CA ALA A 98 -3.64 2.39 -21.91
C ALA A 98 -4.51 2.80 -20.70
N HIS A 99 -5.51 1.99 -20.35
CA HIS A 99 -6.38 2.25 -19.19
C HIS A 99 -5.88 1.66 -17.88
N ILE A 100 -4.74 0.96 -17.92
CA ILE A 100 -4.11 0.36 -16.73
C ILE A 100 -3.09 1.35 -16.15
N GLU A 101 -3.27 1.71 -14.90
CA GLU A 101 -2.33 2.58 -14.18
C GLU A 101 -1.05 1.80 -13.81
N LEU A 102 0.08 2.44 -13.99
CA LEU A 102 1.37 1.85 -13.73
C LEU A 102 2.00 2.48 -12.49
N MET A 103 2.45 1.66 -11.59
CA MET A 103 3.23 2.01 -10.41
C MET A 103 4.52 1.17 -10.41
N CYS A 104 5.53 1.54 -9.66
CA CYS A 104 6.64 0.63 -9.42
C CYS A 104 7.21 0.80 -8.01
N ASP A 105 7.82 -0.27 -7.50
CA ASP A 105 8.37 -0.32 -6.16
C ASP A 105 9.88 -0.57 -6.22
N ALA A 106 10.67 0.29 -5.58
CA ALA A 106 12.12 0.19 -5.49
C ALA A 106 12.61 -0.33 -4.13
N ASN A 107 11.71 -0.53 -3.16
CA ASN A 107 11.96 -1.10 -1.83
C ASN A 107 13.23 -0.53 -1.16
N GLU A 108 13.39 0.78 -1.11
CA GLU A 108 14.51 1.49 -0.51
C GLU A 108 15.91 1.16 -1.10
N LYS A 109 15.99 0.47 -2.24
CA LYS A 109 17.25 -0.11 -2.75
C LYS A 109 18.08 0.83 -3.62
N CYS A 110 17.62 2.04 -3.93
CA CYS A 110 18.36 2.95 -4.78
C CYS A 110 19.31 3.84 -3.98
N SER A 111 20.50 4.10 -4.55
CA SER A 111 21.24 5.31 -4.20
C SER A 111 20.57 6.55 -4.77
N ALA A 112 20.89 7.75 -4.29
CA ALA A 112 20.30 9.00 -4.76
C ALA A 112 20.42 9.18 -6.30
N VAL A 113 21.56 8.76 -6.89
CA VAL A 113 21.76 8.80 -8.36
C VAL A 113 20.87 7.80 -9.08
N GLN A 114 20.69 6.61 -8.52
CA GLN A 114 19.82 5.57 -9.09
C GLN A 114 18.36 5.98 -8.98
N ALA A 115 17.91 6.48 -7.83
CA ALA A 115 16.55 6.98 -7.61
C ALA A 115 16.18 8.06 -8.62
N ARG A 116 17.06 9.06 -8.81
CA ARG A 116 16.84 10.12 -9.80
C ARG A 116 16.70 9.59 -11.23
N ARG A 117 17.52 8.59 -11.59
CA ARG A 117 17.42 7.94 -12.93
C ARG A 117 16.12 7.14 -13.06
N LEU A 118 15.75 6.40 -12.02
CA LEU A 118 14.54 5.61 -12.01
C LEU A 118 13.28 6.48 -12.15
N LEU A 119 13.20 7.59 -11.40
CA LEU A 119 12.08 8.51 -11.48
C LEU A 119 11.98 9.15 -12.88
N ALA A 120 13.10 9.48 -13.52
CA ALA A 120 13.09 10.01 -14.88
C ALA A 120 12.49 9.01 -15.87
N VAL A 121 12.91 7.74 -15.81
CA VAL A 121 12.37 6.69 -16.68
C VAL A 121 10.89 6.43 -16.38
N ALA A 122 10.51 6.37 -15.10
CA ALA A 122 9.11 6.17 -14.71
C ALA A 122 8.21 7.31 -15.19
N GLN A 123 8.70 8.55 -15.13
CA GLN A 123 7.97 9.71 -15.64
C GLN A 123 7.81 9.67 -17.17
N GLU A 124 8.84 9.30 -17.92
CA GLU A 124 8.77 9.15 -19.38
C GLU A 124 7.82 8.03 -19.81
N ALA A 125 7.74 6.95 -19.03
CA ALA A 125 6.84 5.83 -19.26
C ALA A 125 5.45 6.01 -18.61
N GLU A 126 5.13 7.20 -18.12
CA GLU A 126 3.83 7.58 -17.54
C GLU A 126 3.41 6.70 -16.36
N TYR A 127 4.36 6.40 -15.47
CA TYR A 127 4.06 5.75 -14.20
C TYR A 127 3.45 6.74 -13.20
N LEU A 128 2.44 6.31 -12.46
CA LEU A 128 1.74 7.13 -11.47
C LEU A 128 2.67 7.50 -10.30
N PHE A 129 3.46 6.54 -9.82
CA PHE A 129 4.45 6.77 -8.76
C PHE A 129 5.58 5.73 -8.78
N VAL A 130 6.67 6.09 -8.09
CA VAL A 130 7.77 5.19 -7.70
C VAL A 130 7.76 5.08 -6.19
N GLU A 131 7.47 3.88 -5.68
CA GLU A 131 7.45 3.57 -4.26
C GLU A 131 8.87 3.39 -3.74
N GLU A 132 9.14 3.99 -2.59
CA GLU A 132 10.39 3.93 -1.84
C GLU A 132 11.66 3.94 -2.69
N PRO A 133 11.84 4.99 -3.52
CA PRO A 133 13.09 5.13 -4.29
C PRO A 133 14.31 5.28 -3.40
N LEU A 134 14.14 5.76 -2.17
CA LEU A 134 15.17 5.95 -1.15
C LEU A 134 14.66 5.46 0.21
N PRO A 135 15.54 5.13 1.17
CA PRO A 135 15.13 4.87 2.54
C PRO A 135 14.23 5.98 3.11
N ALA A 136 13.14 5.61 3.79
CA ALA A 136 12.21 6.57 4.39
C ALA A 136 12.90 7.52 5.38
N SER A 137 14.03 7.14 5.96
CA SER A 137 14.86 7.99 6.82
C SER A 137 15.64 9.07 6.09
N ASP A 138 15.79 9.00 4.75
CA ASP A 138 16.55 9.97 3.95
C ASP A 138 15.69 11.15 3.46
N LEU A 139 15.21 11.96 4.40
CA LEU A 139 14.44 13.18 4.07
C LEU A 139 15.21 14.15 3.16
N ALA A 140 16.52 14.20 3.27
CA ALA A 140 17.33 15.09 2.40
C ALA A 140 17.30 14.60 0.96
N GLY A 141 17.38 13.29 0.75
CA GLY A 141 17.23 12.66 -0.56
C GLY A 141 15.85 12.90 -1.15
N TYR A 142 14.77 12.68 -0.39
CA TYR A 142 13.41 12.97 -0.84
C TYR A 142 13.21 14.45 -1.19
N ARG A 143 13.75 15.40 -0.42
CA ARG A 143 13.75 16.83 -0.77
C ARG A 143 14.48 17.11 -2.09
N ALA A 144 15.57 16.41 -2.37
CA ALA A 144 16.30 16.53 -3.62
C ALA A 144 15.52 15.95 -4.80
N LEU A 145 14.83 14.81 -4.61
CA LEU A 145 13.97 14.20 -5.63
C LEU A 145 12.75 15.06 -5.94
N ALA A 146 12.06 15.55 -4.93
CA ALA A 146 10.84 16.36 -5.08
C ALA A 146 11.06 17.65 -5.89
N ARG A 147 12.25 18.24 -5.83
CA ARG A 147 12.61 19.41 -6.66
C ARG A 147 12.66 19.11 -8.16
N SER A 148 12.98 17.89 -8.55
CA SER A 148 13.11 17.49 -9.97
C SER A 148 11.89 16.69 -10.47
N PHE A 149 11.25 15.98 -9.57
CA PHE A 149 10.14 15.07 -9.82
C PHE A 149 9.04 15.27 -8.77
N PRO A 150 8.35 16.42 -8.80
CA PRO A 150 7.33 16.71 -7.78
C PRO A 150 6.23 15.65 -7.81
N PHE A 151 5.88 15.16 -6.62
CA PHE A 151 4.81 14.18 -6.41
C PHE A 151 4.97 12.79 -7.07
N MET A 152 6.14 12.49 -7.63
CA MET A 152 6.41 11.18 -8.25
C MET A 152 6.80 10.09 -7.25
N ALA A 153 7.30 10.43 -6.08
CA ALA A 153 7.63 9.45 -5.06
C ALA A 153 6.39 9.06 -4.25
N ALA A 154 6.28 7.77 -3.92
CA ALA A 154 5.41 7.27 -2.87
C ALA A 154 6.25 6.68 -1.74
N THR A 155 5.76 6.74 -0.52
CA THR A 155 6.45 6.19 0.66
C THR A 155 5.49 6.09 1.84
N GLY A 156 5.87 5.33 2.85
CA GLY A 156 5.10 5.30 4.09
C GLY A 156 4.99 3.93 4.75
N GLU A 157 5.30 2.85 4.06
CA GLU A 157 5.18 1.51 4.63
C GLU A 157 6.11 1.33 5.85
N HIS A 158 7.30 1.94 5.83
CA HIS A 158 8.27 1.88 6.92
C HIS A 158 8.11 2.99 7.99
N LEU A 159 7.16 3.92 7.81
CA LEU A 159 6.92 5.00 8.78
C LEU A 159 6.10 4.52 9.97
N GLN A 160 6.45 5.03 11.15
CA GLN A 160 5.84 4.63 12.41
C GLN A 160 5.13 5.81 13.07
N GLY A 161 3.79 5.74 13.11
CA GLY A 161 2.97 6.83 13.59
C GLY A 161 2.77 7.97 12.59
N ALA A 162 1.72 8.76 12.78
CA ALA A 162 1.39 9.87 11.90
C ALA A 162 2.42 11.01 11.94
N ASP A 163 3.17 11.14 13.03
CA ASP A 163 4.22 12.14 13.21
C ASP A 163 5.40 11.92 12.23
N GLU A 164 5.76 10.68 11.91
CA GLU A 164 6.78 10.40 10.90
C GLU A 164 6.29 10.69 9.47
N CYS A 165 4.99 10.67 9.23
CA CYS A 165 4.40 11.02 7.94
C CYS A 165 4.40 12.54 7.68
N LEU A 166 4.39 13.36 8.74
CA LEU A 166 4.22 14.81 8.64
C LEU A 166 5.21 15.49 7.67
N PRO A 167 6.54 15.29 7.74
CA PRO A 167 7.45 15.96 6.81
C PRO A 167 7.19 15.58 5.34
N PHE A 168 6.80 14.35 5.06
CA PHE A 168 6.53 13.90 3.69
C PHE A 168 5.32 14.62 3.07
N VAL A 169 4.26 14.79 3.83
CA VAL A 169 3.03 15.43 3.33
C VAL A 169 3.12 16.95 3.38
N SER A 170 3.68 17.54 4.46
CA SER A 170 3.74 18.99 4.65
C SER A 170 4.76 19.69 3.75
N GLU A 171 5.82 19.00 3.37
CA GLU A 171 6.85 19.54 2.46
C GLU A 171 6.64 19.09 0.99
N GLY A 172 5.60 18.29 0.70
CA GLY A 172 5.33 17.77 -0.65
C GLY A 172 6.41 16.82 -1.16
N LEU A 173 6.98 15.99 -0.27
CA LEU A 173 8.06 15.07 -0.61
C LEU A 173 7.56 13.79 -1.28
N CYS A 174 6.27 13.48 -1.14
CA CYS A 174 5.61 12.38 -1.82
C CYS A 174 4.29 12.86 -2.45
N GLY A 175 3.85 12.21 -3.50
CA GLY A 175 2.53 12.40 -4.11
C GLY A 175 1.50 11.43 -3.55
N LEU A 176 1.96 10.40 -2.85
CA LEU A 176 1.12 9.35 -2.32
C LEU A 176 1.73 8.77 -1.05
N LEU A 177 0.92 8.64 0.00
CA LEU A 177 1.33 8.06 1.27
C LEU A 177 0.86 6.60 1.35
N GLN A 178 1.72 5.70 1.86
CA GLN A 178 1.49 4.26 1.87
C GLN A 178 1.65 3.65 3.27
N PRO A 179 0.76 3.97 4.23
CA PRO A 179 0.87 3.40 5.58
C PRO A 179 0.67 1.88 5.57
N ASP A 180 1.47 1.16 6.35
CA ASP A 180 1.29 -0.25 6.68
C ASP A 180 0.69 -0.38 8.08
N LEU A 181 -0.36 -1.19 8.27
CA LEU A 181 -1.05 -1.30 9.56
C LEU A 181 -0.16 -1.82 10.69
N ALA A 182 0.70 -2.78 10.38
CA ALA A 182 1.58 -3.36 11.38
C ALA A 182 2.69 -2.40 11.80
N LEU A 183 3.24 -1.66 10.83
CA LEU A 183 4.39 -0.77 11.06
C LEU A 183 3.97 0.60 11.59
N ILE A 184 2.85 1.16 11.12
CA ILE A 184 2.37 2.47 11.60
C ILE A 184 1.77 2.42 13.01
N GLY A 185 1.40 1.22 13.50
CA GLY A 185 0.86 1.03 14.85
C GLY A 185 -0.64 0.77 14.91
N GLY A 186 -1.27 0.38 13.79
CA GLY A 186 -2.68 -0.01 13.72
C GLY A 186 -3.57 0.97 12.93
N LEU A 187 -4.86 0.79 13.08
CA LEU A 187 -5.89 1.58 12.38
C LEU A 187 -5.97 3.03 12.86
N THR A 188 -5.80 3.28 14.16
CA THR A 188 -5.84 4.64 14.71
C THR A 188 -4.79 5.54 14.08
N PRO A 189 -3.48 5.23 14.12
CA PRO A 189 -2.47 6.07 13.47
C PRO A 189 -2.58 6.04 11.93
N ALA A 190 -3.07 4.96 11.30
CA ALA A 190 -3.33 4.95 9.86
C ALA A 190 -4.45 5.94 9.48
N LEU A 191 -5.51 6.04 10.29
CA LEU A 191 -6.58 7.03 10.13
C LEU A 191 -6.06 8.47 10.33
N GLU A 192 -5.23 8.70 11.34
CA GLU A 192 -4.59 9.99 11.59
C GLU A 192 -3.68 10.40 10.42
N ALA A 193 -2.82 9.51 9.94
CA ALA A 193 -1.93 9.75 8.80
C ALA A 193 -2.72 10.01 7.52
N SER A 194 -3.81 9.28 7.27
CA SER A 194 -4.66 9.50 6.09
C SER A 194 -5.36 10.85 6.13
N ARG A 195 -5.88 11.26 7.30
CA ARG A 195 -6.50 12.58 7.48
C ARG A 195 -5.47 13.71 7.38
N LEU A 196 -4.27 13.50 7.91
CA LEU A 196 -3.15 14.42 7.75
C LEU A 196 -2.80 14.59 6.26
N ALA A 197 -2.64 13.51 5.52
CA ALA A 197 -2.39 13.54 4.08
C ALA A 197 -3.50 14.31 3.33
N ALA A 198 -4.76 14.07 3.65
CA ALA A 198 -5.90 14.79 3.07
C ALA A 198 -5.82 16.30 3.29
N ALA A 199 -5.38 16.77 4.46
CA ALA A 199 -5.22 18.19 4.77
C ALA A 199 -4.18 18.89 3.88
N PHE A 200 -3.24 18.14 3.31
CA PHE A 200 -2.23 18.62 2.36
C PHE A 200 -2.53 18.23 0.90
N GLY A 201 -3.71 17.67 0.60
CA GLY A 201 -4.11 17.29 -0.74
C GLY A 201 -3.39 16.04 -1.27
N ILE A 202 -2.79 15.23 -0.39
CA ILE A 202 -2.07 14.01 -0.73
C ILE A 202 -3.01 12.80 -0.63
N ASN A 203 -2.96 11.95 -1.65
CA ASN A 203 -3.69 10.69 -1.67
C ASN A 203 -2.95 9.61 -0.87
N VAL A 204 -3.69 8.55 -0.55
CA VAL A 204 -3.19 7.39 0.20
C VAL A 204 -3.45 6.12 -0.63
N ALA A 205 -2.46 5.25 -0.70
CA ALA A 205 -2.58 3.88 -1.21
C ALA A 205 -1.87 2.96 -0.22
N PRO A 206 -2.58 2.46 0.80
CA PRO A 206 -1.97 1.70 1.88
C PRO A 206 -1.22 0.48 1.37
N HIS A 207 -0.10 0.18 2.02
CA HIS A 207 0.67 -1.02 1.76
C HIS A 207 -0.03 -2.24 2.32
N PHE A 208 -0.19 -3.30 1.49
CA PHE A 208 -0.67 -4.61 1.89
C PHE A 208 -2.08 -4.60 2.55
N LEU A 209 -2.57 -5.75 3.03
CA LEU A 209 -3.81 -5.94 3.82
C LEU A 209 -5.08 -5.23 3.26
N PRO A 210 -5.40 -5.35 1.95
CA PRO A 210 -6.53 -4.65 1.36
C PRO A 210 -7.87 -4.99 2.03
N GLY A 211 -7.99 -6.20 2.61
CA GLY A 211 -9.17 -6.63 3.35
C GLY A 211 -9.47 -5.82 4.62
N LEU A 212 -8.46 -5.18 5.22
CA LEU A 212 -8.62 -4.26 6.34
C LEU A 212 -8.65 -2.80 5.87
N PHE A 213 -7.80 -2.46 4.92
CA PHE A 213 -7.70 -1.09 4.41
C PHE A 213 -8.92 -0.63 3.61
N VAL A 214 -9.75 -1.54 3.09
CA VAL A 214 -11.03 -1.17 2.48
C VAL A 214 -11.92 -0.41 3.47
N HIS A 215 -11.88 -0.74 4.75
CA HIS A 215 -12.62 -0.05 5.81
C HIS A 215 -12.03 1.34 6.10
N LEU A 216 -10.71 1.49 6.11
CA LEU A 216 -10.05 2.79 6.19
C LEU A 216 -10.44 3.69 5.01
N ALA A 217 -10.51 3.11 3.82
CA ALA A 217 -10.92 3.82 2.62
C ALA A 217 -12.35 4.37 2.69
N TRP A 218 -13.26 3.72 3.42
CA TRP A 218 -14.59 4.27 3.67
C TRP A 218 -14.56 5.52 4.55
N ALA A 219 -13.67 5.54 5.55
CA ALA A 219 -13.51 6.66 6.47
C ALA A 219 -12.62 7.80 5.93
N CYS A 220 -11.80 7.51 4.92
CA CYS A 220 -10.84 8.44 4.33
C CYS A 220 -10.99 8.45 2.80
N PRO A 221 -11.76 9.40 2.22
CA PRO A 221 -11.99 9.48 0.77
C PRO A 221 -10.72 9.64 -0.08
N ASN A 222 -9.63 10.16 0.49
CA ASN A 222 -8.33 10.28 -0.16
C ASN A 222 -7.54 8.96 -0.24
N VAL A 223 -8.04 7.85 0.31
CA VAL A 223 -7.52 6.52 -0.02
C VAL A 223 -7.97 6.19 -1.44
N SER A 224 -7.07 6.35 -2.41
CA SER A 224 -7.36 6.28 -3.84
C SER A 224 -7.15 4.90 -4.45
N TRP A 225 -6.29 4.09 -3.84
CA TRP A 225 -5.94 2.75 -4.29
C TRP A 225 -5.80 1.79 -3.12
N LEU A 226 -6.01 0.50 -3.38
CA LEU A 226 -5.63 -0.61 -2.49
C LEU A 226 -4.64 -1.52 -3.21
N GLU A 227 -3.73 -2.08 -2.45
CA GLU A 227 -2.74 -3.03 -2.95
C GLU A 227 -3.25 -4.46 -2.80
N ASP A 228 -3.25 -5.22 -3.89
CA ASP A 228 -3.44 -6.65 -3.84
C ASP A 228 -2.08 -7.37 -3.88
N PHE A 229 -1.75 -7.98 -2.76
CA PHE A 229 -0.59 -8.83 -2.62
C PHE A 229 -1.02 -10.10 -1.88
N PRO A 230 -1.41 -11.17 -2.64
CA PRO A 230 -2.06 -12.35 -2.08
C PRO A 230 -1.09 -13.20 -1.25
N LEU A 231 -1.02 -12.92 0.04
CA LEU A 231 -0.17 -13.65 0.99
C LEU A 231 -0.96 -14.22 2.16
N LEU A 232 -1.92 -13.46 2.69
CA LEU A 232 -2.67 -13.81 3.89
C LEU A 232 -4.11 -14.23 3.62
N GLU A 233 -4.65 -13.99 2.44
CA GLU A 233 -6.03 -14.34 2.09
C GLU A 233 -6.40 -15.80 2.42
N PRO A 234 -5.53 -16.81 2.15
CA PRO A 234 -5.85 -18.20 2.46
C PRO A 234 -6.02 -18.49 3.96
N LEU A 235 -5.64 -17.55 4.83
CA LEU A 235 -5.80 -17.67 6.28
C LEU A 235 -7.19 -17.23 6.75
N PHE A 236 -7.97 -16.55 5.89
CA PHE A 236 -9.20 -15.89 6.31
C PHE A 236 -10.41 -16.30 5.48
N GLU A 237 -11.55 -16.45 6.16
CA GLU A 237 -12.87 -16.38 5.58
C GLU A 237 -13.35 -14.91 5.59
N GLY A 238 -14.23 -14.54 4.64
CA GLY A 238 -14.78 -13.19 4.58
C GLY A 238 -13.87 -12.17 3.88
N TRP A 239 -12.77 -12.61 3.26
CA TRP A 239 -11.92 -11.70 2.48
C TRP A 239 -12.73 -11.02 1.35
N PRO A 240 -12.67 -9.69 1.21
CA PRO A 240 -13.44 -8.99 0.20
C PRO A 240 -12.97 -9.39 -1.21
N LEU A 241 -13.94 -9.64 -2.09
CA LEU A 241 -13.65 -10.04 -3.46
C LEU A 241 -13.50 -8.80 -4.36
N MET A 242 -12.48 -8.82 -5.20
CA MET A 242 -12.34 -7.84 -6.26
C MET A 242 -13.42 -8.04 -7.32
N ARG A 243 -14.12 -6.96 -7.68
CA ARG A 243 -15.11 -6.92 -8.75
C ARG A 243 -14.88 -5.70 -9.64
N ASN A 244 -14.74 -5.93 -10.93
CA ASN A 244 -14.46 -4.86 -11.90
C ASN A 244 -13.26 -3.99 -11.50
N GLY A 245 -12.20 -4.61 -11.00
CA GLY A 245 -10.96 -3.95 -10.57
C GLY A 245 -11.09 -3.08 -9.32
N CYS A 246 -12.12 -3.29 -8.50
CA CYS A 246 -12.32 -2.60 -7.23
C CYS A 246 -12.61 -3.59 -6.11
N LEU A 247 -12.20 -3.25 -4.89
CA LEU A 247 -12.68 -3.87 -3.67
C LEU A 247 -13.82 -3.04 -3.06
N GLU A 248 -14.75 -3.76 -2.44
CA GLU A 248 -15.83 -3.21 -1.64
C GLU A 248 -15.91 -4.03 -0.36
N GLY A 249 -15.83 -3.40 0.80
CA GLY A 249 -15.97 -4.10 2.08
C GLY A 249 -17.37 -4.64 2.27
N GLY A 250 -17.49 -5.70 3.07
CA GLY A 250 -18.77 -6.30 3.43
C GLY A 250 -19.56 -5.48 4.45
N ASP A 251 -20.81 -5.88 4.68
CA ASP A 251 -21.72 -5.33 5.67
C ASP A 251 -21.66 -6.06 7.03
N THR A 252 -20.78 -7.04 7.17
CA THR A 252 -20.56 -7.79 8.40
C THR A 252 -20.00 -6.88 9.51
N PRO A 253 -20.55 -6.94 10.76
CA PRO A 253 -20.01 -6.17 11.87
C PRO A 253 -18.52 -6.46 12.15
N GLY A 254 -17.75 -5.42 12.46
CA GLY A 254 -16.31 -5.48 12.58
C GLY A 254 -15.62 -5.40 11.22
N HIS A 255 -14.43 -5.99 11.12
CA HIS A 255 -13.69 -6.08 9.85
C HIS A 255 -14.18 -7.19 8.92
N GLY A 256 -15.11 -8.03 9.36
CA GLY A 256 -15.71 -9.09 8.56
C GLY A 256 -14.84 -10.32 8.30
N LEU A 257 -13.59 -10.34 8.74
CA LEU A 257 -12.69 -11.48 8.57
C LEU A 257 -12.77 -12.44 9.75
N ALA A 258 -12.67 -13.74 9.48
CA ALA A 258 -12.50 -14.80 10.47
C ALA A 258 -11.34 -15.72 10.05
N LEU A 259 -10.61 -16.29 11.02
CA LEU A 259 -9.61 -17.29 10.68
C LEU A 259 -10.29 -18.54 10.11
N ALA A 260 -9.84 -18.98 8.95
CA ALA A 260 -10.35 -20.19 8.33
C ALA A 260 -9.97 -21.42 9.16
N PRO A 261 -10.93 -22.32 9.51
CA PRO A 261 -10.63 -23.50 10.32
C PRO A 261 -9.54 -24.39 9.74
N ASP A 262 -9.53 -24.58 8.43
CA ASP A 262 -8.52 -25.36 7.73
C ASP A 262 -7.14 -24.69 7.76
N ALA A 263 -7.08 -23.37 7.72
CA ALA A 263 -5.83 -22.63 7.85
C ALA A 263 -5.22 -22.80 9.24
N LEU A 264 -6.03 -22.75 10.30
CA LEU A 264 -5.56 -23.04 11.65
C LEU A 264 -4.99 -24.45 11.76
N ALA A 265 -5.70 -25.47 11.22
CA ALA A 265 -5.23 -26.85 11.24
C ALA A 265 -3.92 -27.03 10.45
N ARG A 266 -3.77 -26.33 9.32
CA ARG A 266 -2.63 -26.43 8.41
C ARG A 266 -1.37 -25.73 8.90
N TYR A 267 -1.53 -24.58 9.55
CA TYR A 267 -0.42 -23.70 9.92
C TYR A 267 -0.15 -23.64 11.43
N LEU A 268 -0.94 -24.36 12.24
CA LEU A 268 -0.69 -24.45 13.67
C LEU A 268 0.66 -25.16 13.94
N ILE A 269 1.59 -24.43 14.49
CA ILE A 269 2.87 -24.99 14.96
C ILE A 269 2.64 -25.40 16.42
N SER A 270 2.83 -26.69 16.71
CA SER A 270 2.91 -27.15 18.10
C SER A 270 4.16 -26.55 18.75
N VAL A 271 3.96 -25.73 19.77
CA VAL A 271 5.04 -25.15 20.61
C VAL A 271 5.49 -26.18 21.64
#